data_49011de805706cdc68ba1e9e71caf1eb
#
_entry.id   49011de805706cdc68ba1e9e71caf1eb
#
_cell.length_a   1.000
_cell.length_b   1.000
_cell.length_c   1.000
_cell.angle_alpha   90.00
_cell.angle_beta   90.00
_cell.angle_gamma   90.00
#
_symmetry.space_group_name_H-M   'P 1'
#
loop_
_entity.id
_entity.type
_entity.pdbx_description
1 polymer ?
#
loop_
_entity_poly.entity_id
_entity_poly.type
_entity_poly.pdbx_seq_one_letter_code
_entity_poly.pdbx_strand_id
1 'polypeptide(L)'
;MDDADKIKKVLAMSKKDPVFFVEHFLNNTQMKPYVLEDQQKLFLRDKSPYKILFCSRRSGKTLTMIGDMIHKAFFRPNQQIALIAPTSDQAKTFANVFNDMILRSPSLRSSFIVDNKLDKQLQNGSRVAFKTAGAASGKKEDSSLVGSGLNTLYLDEAQSMDADAMATILPIVTGQIGQAEIVMAGTPRARSGFFFENIMNAKQISECYVNNGKPKKCPNNGKYSLHRFQITDLDMEDNVVYSRAEYRLTIEELETIKSTIGVEKFRREFCLEFLDSISMPFYSDLIKAASVLKQPKIFSSTAIACAGIDFGKRRNNSVLSVGIQTTDGSWQIPYFKDWQLGTKYSEIIHYLNNILPKKFPNLRWLSIDATGVGQALAEEVNHESFYEVSDVIFSQPQKVNLVENTVYNLENKFVTMWDHPRLKKEMSEYTRETTENDRVIFTKGESDDYIDSFMLTNLSITNYMQNGVLRTSPFVSYSLGGSLLKNNNSTKRRGRYIKKRK
;
A
#
# COMPACT_ATOMS: atom_id res chain seq x y z
N MET A 1 40.03 -28.05 31.20
CA MET A 1 38.97 -27.07 31.39
C MET A 1 37.70 -27.86 31.66
N ASP A 2 37.17 -27.73 32.85
CA ASP A 2 35.94 -28.41 33.27
C ASP A 2 34.75 -27.94 32.42
N ASP A 3 33.78 -28.82 32.21
CA ASP A 3 32.60 -28.50 31.41
C ASP A 3 31.81 -27.32 32.00
N ALA A 4 31.83 -27.15 33.32
CA ALA A 4 31.29 -25.98 34.01
C ALA A 4 31.98 -24.65 33.59
N ASP A 5 33.30 -24.67 33.41
CA ASP A 5 34.06 -23.53 32.95
C ASP A 5 33.76 -23.18 31.48
N LYS A 6 33.57 -24.15 30.64
CA LYS A 6 33.15 -23.96 29.24
C LYS A 6 31.77 -23.30 29.16
N ILE A 7 30.81 -23.80 29.96
CA ILE A 7 29.44 -23.24 30.02
C ILE A 7 29.49 -21.78 30.51
N LYS A 8 30.22 -21.49 31.58
CA LYS A 8 30.39 -20.11 32.07
C LYS A 8 30.95 -19.18 31.02
N LYS A 9 31.97 -19.63 30.26
CA LYS A 9 32.59 -18.84 29.19
C LYS A 9 31.60 -18.58 28.05
N VAL A 10 30.84 -19.57 27.62
CA VAL A 10 29.81 -19.44 26.58
C VAL A 10 28.71 -18.46 27.00
N LEU A 11 28.22 -18.57 28.25
CA LEU A 11 27.22 -17.64 28.80
C LEU A 11 27.75 -16.20 28.89
N ALA A 12 29.02 -16.02 29.31
CA ALA A 12 29.66 -14.70 29.36
C ALA A 12 29.79 -14.08 27.96
N MET A 13 30.16 -14.87 26.96
CA MET A 13 30.20 -14.45 25.56
C MET A 13 28.81 -14.07 25.04
N SER A 14 27.81 -14.89 25.30
CA SER A 14 26.42 -14.66 24.91
C SER A 14 25.85 -13.37 25.54
N LYS A 15 26.16 -13.11 26.82
CA LYS A 15 25.76 -11.87 27.48
C LYS A 15 26.39 -10.63 26.85
N LYS A 16 27.65 -10.74 26.40
CA LYS A 16 28.44 -9.64 25.82
C LYS A 16 28.08 -9.36 24.37
N ASP A 17 27.83 -10.40 23.57
CA ASP A 17 27.57 -10.29 22.14
C ASP A 17 26.22 -10.93 21.77
N PRO A 18 25.19 -10.11 21.45
CA PRO A 18 23.89 -10.62 21.05
C PRO A 18 23.93 -11.42 19.73
N VAL A 19 24.89 -11.16 18.85
CA VAL A 19 25.11 -11.95 17.63
C VAL A 19 25.51 -13.36 17.99
N PHE A 20 26.51 -13.52 18.86
CA PHE A 20 26.93 -14.82 19.35
C PHE A 20 25.76 -15.58 20.00
N PHE A 21 24.93 -14.89 20.79
CA PHE A 21 23.75 -15.51 21.38
C PHE A 21 22.76 -16.02 20.33
N VAL A 22 22.37 -15.19 19.36
CA VAL A 22 21.41 -15.57 18.34
C VAL A 22 21.92 -16.74 17.49
N GLU A 23 23.17 -16.69 17.05
CA GLU A 23 23.77 -17.73 16.21
C GLU A 23 24.08 -19.05 16.93
N HIS A 24 24.09 -19.08 18.27
CA HIS A 24 24.40 -20.29 19.04
C HIS A 24 23.21 -20.88 19.80
N PHE A 25 22.24 -20.06 20.19
CA PHE A 25 21.15 -20.49 21.06
C PHE A 25 19.78 -20.50 20.38
N LEU A 26 19.61 -19.74 19.29
CA LEU A 26 18.35 -19.71 18.57
C LEU A 26 18.42 -20.57 17.31
N ASN A 27 17.40 -21.41 17.13
CA ASN A 27 17.31 -22.30 15.98
C ASN A 27 16.23 -21.86 14.98
N ASN A 28 16.53 -22.05 13.70
CA ASN A 28 15.61 -21.83 12.59
C ASN A 28 14.58 -22.99 12.47
N THR A 29 13.72 -22.92 11.46
CA THR A 29 12.68 -23.93 11.20
C THR A 29 13.23 -25.32 10.88
N GLN A 30 14.50 -25.44 10.50
CA GLN A 30 15.19 -26.68 10.24
C GLN A 30 15.96 -27.22 11.47
N MET A 31 15.73 -26.65 12.65
CA MET A 31 16.43 -26.97 13.89
C MET A 31 17.95 -26.73 13.81
N LYS A 32 18.39 -25.85 12.90
CA LYS A 32 19.78 -25.40 12.77
C LYS A 32 19.95 -24.01 13.37
N PRO A 33 21.13 -23.68 13.90
CA PRO A 33 21.43 -22.34 14.35
C PRO A 33 21.14 -21.29 13.26
N TYR A 34 20.70 -20.10 13.68
CA TYR A 34 20.57 -18.98 12.77
C TYR A 34 21.94 -18.53 12.25
N VAL A 35 22.00 -18.18 10.98
CA VAL A 35 23.12 -17.45 10.38
C VAL A 35 22.61 -16.06 10.07
N LEU A 36 23.19 -15.06 10.72
CA LEU A 36 22.78 -13.67 10.57
C LEU A 36 23.51 -13.00 9.42
N GLU A 37 22.80 -12.15 8.69
CA GLU A 37 23.37 -11.25 7.68
C GLU A 37 24.16 -10.12 8.36
N ASP A 38 25.13 -9.53 7.68
CA ASP A 38 26.02 -8.50 8.26
C ASP A 38 25.24 -7.29 8.78
N GLN A 39 24.20 -6.86 8.07
CA GLN A 39 23.31 -5.78 8.51
C GLN A 39 22.58 -6.11 9.83
N GLN A 40 22.17 -7.36 10.02
CA GLN A 40 21.54 -7.84 11.25
C GLN A 40 22.56 -7.87 12.41
N LYS A 41 23.81 -8.31 12.15
CA LYS A 41 24.90 -8.29 13.12
C LYS A 41 25.25 -6.89 13.56
N LEU A 42 25.29 -5.92 12.64
CA LEU A 42 25.51 -4.52 12.95
C LEU A 42 24.43 -3.96 13.86
N PHE A 43 23.15 -4.24 13.54
CA PHE A 43 22.03 -3.79 14.38
C PHE A 43 22.09 -4.38 15.80
N LEU A 44 22.31 -5.68 15.92
CA LEU A 44 22.37 -6.34 17.22
C LEU A 44 23.52 -5.85 18.11
N ARG A 45 24.66 -5.50 17.51
CA ARG A 45 25.84 -4.97 18.21
C ARG A 45 25.78 -3.47 18.49
N ASP A 46 24.85 -2.75 17.87
CA ASP A 46 24.66 -1.33 18.13
C ASP A 46 24.11 -1.10 19.54
N LYS A 47 24.81 -0.28 20.34
CA LYS A 47 24.48 0.06 21.72
C LYS A 47 23.68 1.35 21.86
N SER A 48 23.32 1.97 20.75
CA SER A 48 22.49 3.19 20.76
C SER A 48 21.14 2.89 21.39
N PRO A 49 20.65 3.74 22.31
CA PRO A 49 19.37 3.53 22.97
C PRO A 49 18.19 3.74 22.02
N TYR A 50 18.38 4.51 20.96
CA TYR A 50 17.36 4.82 19.97
C TYR A 50 17.82 4.33 18.58
N LYS A 51 17.07 3.39 18.00
CA LYS A 51 17.41 2.74 16.73
C LYS A 51 16.25 2.79 15.74
N ILE A 52 16.58 2.93 14.47
CA ILE A 52 15.64 2.78 13.36
C ILE A 52 16.10 1.64 12.48
N LEU A 53 15.20 0.66 12.28
CA LEU A 53 15.30 -0.39 11.27
C LEU A 53 14.49 0.04 10.04
N PHE A 54 15.18 0.63 9.08
CA PHE A 54 14.61 1.01 7.80
C PHE A 54 14.76 -0.17 6.84
N CYS A 55 13.67 -0.92 6.63
CA CYS A 55 13.74 -2.29 6.14
C CYS A 55 12.91 -2.50 4.88
N SER A 56 13.51 -3.14 3.87
CA SER A 56 12.76 -3.77 2.77
C SER A 56 11.88 -4.92 3.28
N ARG A 57 10.84 -5.23 2.53
CA ARG A 57 10.10 -6.48 2.76
C ARG A 57 11.05 -7.68 2.64
N ARG A 58 10.83 -8.70 3.47
CA ARG A 58 11.64 -9.93 3.52
C ARG A 58 13.14 -9.72 3.85
N SER A 59 13.53 -8.58 4.41
CA SER A 59 14.92 -8.29 4.80
C SER A 59 15.35 -8.93 6.15
N GLY A 60 14.50 -9.71 6.78
CA GLY A 60 14.81 -10.34 8.08
C GLY A 60 14.52 -9.45 9.30
N LYS A 61 13.76 -8.36 9.15
CA LYS A 61 13.35 -7.43 10.22
C LYS A 61 12.85 -8.16 11.48
N THR A 62 11.84 -9.02 11.33
CA THR A 62 11.18 -9.72 12.43
C THR A 62 12.16 -10.58 13.23
N LEU A 63 13.00 -11.37 12.54
CA LEU A 63 14.03 -12.19 13.16
C LEU A 63 14.98 -11.34 14.00
N THR A 64 15.44 -10.23 13.45
CA THR A 64 16.41 -9.33 14.10
C THR A 64 15.82 -8.70 15.36
N MET A 65 14.59 -8.18 15.29
CA MET A 65 13.89 -7.59 16.43
C MET A 65 13.65 -8.63 17.54
N ILE A 66 13.12 -9.79 17.18
CA ILE A 66 12.84 -10.87 18.15
C ILE A 66 14.13 -11.40 18.78
N GLY A 67 15.21 -11.56 18.02
CA GLY A 67 16.51 -11.96 18.53
C GLY A 67 17.07 -10.96 19.57
N ASP A 68 16.95 -9.64 19.29
CA ASP A 68 17.33 -8.57 20.23
C ASP A 68 16.45 -8.57 21.50
N MET A 69 15.13 -8.77 21.33
CA MET A 69 14.19 -8.88 22.46
C MET A 69 14.52 -10.05 23.38
N ILE A 70 14.74 -11.23 22.80
CA ILE A 70 15.10 -12.44 23.58
C ILE A 70 16.41 -12.21 24.31
N HIS A 71 17.45 -11.73 23.63
CA HIS A 71 18.74 -11.46 24.26
C HIS A 71 18.60 -10.51 25.46
N LYS A 72 17.90 -9.37 25.31
CA LYS A 72 17.68 -8.39 26.37
C LYS A 72 16.88 -9.00 27.54
N ALA A 73 15.82 -9.74 27.26
CA ALA A 73 15.00 -10.38 28.28
C ALA A 73 15.79 -11.39 29.12
N PHE A 74 16.70 -12.15 28.51
CA PHE A 74 17.49 -13.15 29.20
C PHE A 74 18.66 -12.58 30.00
N PHE A 75 19.40 -11.62 29.45
CA PHE A 75 20.66 -11.17 30.03
C PHE A 75 20.57 -9.86 30.83
N ARG A 76 19.44 -9.17 30.76
CA ARG A 76 19.19 -7.97 31.57
C ARG A 76 18.03 -8.28 32.54
N PRO A 77 18.25 -8.36 33.86
CA PRO A 77 17.19 -8.65 34.81
C PRO A 77 16.17 -7.50 34.90
N ASN A 78 14.94 -7.83 35.24
CA ASN A 78 13.82 -6.90 35.45
C ASN A 78 13.47 -6.01 34.27
N GLN A 79 13.76 -6.46 33.04
CA GLN A 79 13.42 -5.69 31.84
C GLN A 79 11.91 -5.78 31.52
N GLN A 80 11.30 -4.62 31.34
CA GLN A 80 9.94 -4.49 30.84
C GLN A 80 10.03 -4.14 29.34
N ILE A 81 9.75 -5.10 28.49
CA ILE A 81 9.90 -5.00 27.04
C ILE A 81 8.51 -5.08 26.40
N ALA A 82 8.17 -4.15 25.52
CA ALA A 82 6.96 -4.22 24.74
C ALA A 82 7.26 -4.13 23.24
N LEU A 83 6.51 -4.89 22.43
CA LEU A 83 6.40 -4.69 21.01
C LEU A 83 4.98 -4.22 20.69
N ILE A 84 4.90 -3.09 20.01
CA ILE A 84 3.63 -2.50 19.55
C ILE A 84 3.57 -2.59 18.04
N ALA A 85 2.47 -3.18 17.55
CA ALA A 85 2.17 -3.28 16.13
C ALA A 85 0.86 -2.54 15.81
N PRO A 86 0.61 -2.09 14.57
CA PRO A 86 -0.62 -1.40 14.18
C PRO A 86 -1.88 -2.23 14.41
N THR A 87 -1.82 -3.54 14.16
CA THR A 87 -2.98 -4.43 14.25
C THR A 87 -2.74 -5.61 15.21
N SER A 88 -3.85 -6.16 15.74
CA SER A 88 -3.82 -7.33 16.63
C SER A 88 -3.18 -8.56 15.93
N ASP A 89 -3.41 -8.75 14.64
CA ASP A 89 -2.89 -9.91 13.93
C ASP A 89 -1.38 -9.79 13.67
N GLN A 90 -0.87 -8.57 13.45
CA GLN A 90 0.57 -8.33 13.40
C GLN A 90 1.22 -8.59 14.77
N ALA A 91 0.64 -8.07 15.86
CA ALA A 91 1.13 -8.35 17.21
C ALA A 91 1.16 -9.86 17.53
N LYS A 92 0.11 -10.59 17.17
CA LYS A 92 0.06 -12.08 17.30
C LYS A 92 1.13 -12.75 16.43
N THR A 93 1.41 -12.24 15.24
CA THR A 93 2.45 -12.79 14.35
C THR A 93 3.82 -12.68 15.00
N PHE A 94 4.17 -11.54 15.57
CA PHE A 94 5.42 -11.38 16.33
C PHE A 94 5.49 -12.31 17.53
N ALA A 95 4.41 -12.42 18.30
CA ALA A 95 4.33 -13.32 19.44
C ALA A 95 4.51 -14.79 19.03
N ASN A 96 3.93 -15.21 17.89
CA ASN A 96 4.10 -16.56 17.36
C ASN A 96 5.57 -16.81 16.97
N VAL A 97 6.22 -15.87 16.26
CA VAL A 97 7.65 -16.01 15.91
C VAL A 97 8.52 -16.09 17.16
N PHE A 98 8.25 -15.27 18.17
CA PHE A 98 8.95 -15.33 19.46
C PHE A 98 8.80 -16.72 20.11
N ASN A 99 7.57 -17.22 20.22
CA ASN A 99 7.27 -18.53 20.78
C ASN A 99 7.97 -19.65 20.01
N ASP A 100 7.91 -19.61 18.69
CA ASP A 100 8.54 -20.61 17.83
C ASP A 100 10.06 -20.64 18.02
N MET A 101 10.71 -19.50 18.16
CA MET A 101 12.14 -19.41 18.42
C MET A 101 12.50 -20.02 19.78
N ILE A 102 11.71 -19.75 20.82
CA ILE A 102 11.91 -20.33 22.16
C ILE A 102 11.64 -21.84 22.15
N LEU A 103 10.58 -22.30 21.47
CA LEU A 103 10.26 -23.73 21.39
C LEU A 103 11.36 -24.55 20.69
N ARG A 104 12.00 -23.96 19.68
CA ARG A 104 13.14 -24.58 18.97
C ARG A 104 14.46 -24.46 19.72
N SER A 105 14.48 -23.77 20.85
CA SER A 105 15.66 -23.54 21.68
C SER A 105 15.42 -24.04 23.11
N PRO A 106 15.46 -25.38 23.35
CA PRO A 106 15.04 -25.98 24.59
C PRO A 106 15.76 -25.44 25.84
N SER A 107 17.03 -25.08 25.72
CA SER A 107 17.84 -24.48 26.79
C SER A 107 17.27 -23.17 27.34
N LEU A 108 16.44 -22.46 26.57
CA LEU A 108 15.83 -21.19 26.96
C LEU A 108 14.45 -21.36 27.58
N ARG A 109 13.74 -22.43 27.24
CA ARG A 109 12.34 -22.64 27.60
C ARG A 109 12.11 -22.74 29.12
N SER A 110 13.01 -23.32 29.85
CA SER A 110 12.90 -23.49 31.29
C SER A 110 12.97 -22.16 32.08
N SER A 111 13.38 -21.10 31.45
CA SER A 111 13.52 -19.77 32.10
C SER A 111 12.21 -18.99 32.18
N PHE A 112 11.12 -19.45 31.55
CA PHE A 112 9.82 -18.80 31.56
C PHE A 112 8.97 -19.25 32.75
N ILE A 113 8.40 -18.26 33.48
CA ILE A 113 7.43 -18.49 34.57
C ILE A 113 6.00 -18.36 34.03
N VAL A 114 5.75 -17.31 33.21
CA VAL A 114 4.49 -17.07 32.52
C VAL A 114 4.72 -17.18 31.02
N ASP A 115 3.96 -18.04 30.37
CA ASP A 115 4.09 -18.32 28.94
C ASP A 115 2.72 -18.22 28.25
N ASN A 116 2.09 -17.05 28.38
CA ASN A 116 0.87 -16.72 27.66
C ASN A 116 1.19 -16.31 26.21
N LYS A 117 0.20 -16.40 25.33
CA LYS A 117 0.40 -16.12 23.90
C LYS A 117 1.01 -14.72 23.63
N LEU A 118 0.55 -13.69 24.34
CA LEU A 118 0.95 -12.29 24.13
C LEU A 118 1.76 -11.68 25.29
N ASP A 119 2.00 -12.43 26.35
CA ASP A 119 2.68 -11.97 27.57
C ASP A 119 3.58 -13.06 28.12
N LYS A 120 4.85 -12.72 28.31
CA LYS A 120 5.90 -13.62 28.78
C LYS A 120 6.57 -13.04 30.00
N GLN A 121 6.80 -13.87 31.02
CA GLN A 121 7.59 -13.48 32.18
C GLN A 121 8.69 -14.52 32.41
N LEU A 122 9.90 -14.02 32.65
CA LEU A 122 11.09 -14.81 32.91
C LEU A 122 11.39 -14.85 34.41
N GLN A 123 12.11 -15.91 34.86
CA GLN A 123 12.56 -16.07 36.24
C GLN A 123 13.42 -14.90 36.73
N ASN A 124 14.15 -14.19 35.85
CA ASN A 124 14.96 -13.05 36.20
C ASN A 124 14.15 -11.74 36.38
N GLY A 125 12.80 -11.81 36.40
CA GLY A 125 11.89 -10.68 36.56
C GLY A 125 11.58 -9.92 35.26
N SER A 126 12.19 -10.30 34.13
CA SER A 126 11.91 -9.66 32.84
C SER A 126 10.55 -10.08 32.28
N ARG A 127 9.88 -9.15 31.61
CA ARG A 127 8.59 -9.35 30.93
C ARG A 127 8.66 -8.89 29.48
N VAL A 128 8.04 -9.65 28.60
CA VAL A 128 7.89 -9.32 27.17
C VAL A 128 6.42 -9.35 26.81
N ALA A 129 5.89 -8.24 26.30
CA ALA A 129 4.49 -8.09 25.94
C ALA A 129 4.32 -7.68 24.47
N PHE A 130 3.32 -8.23 23.80
CA PHE A 130 2.94 -7.90 22.41
C PHE A 130 1.59 -7.21 22.41
N LYS A 131 1.52 -5.98 21.92
CA LYS A 131 0.33 -5.12 22.01
C LYS A 131 0.03 -4.44 20.68
N THR A 132 -1.19 -3.89 20.56
CA THR A 132 -1.56 -3.03 19.44
C THR A 132 -1.42 -1.55 19.82
N ALA A 133 -1.27 -0.68 18.82
CA ALA A 133 -1.20 0.76 19.04
C ALA A 133 -2.46 1.31 19.73
N GLY A 134 -3.65 0.82 19.36
CA GLY A 134 -4.92 1.22 20.00
C GLY A 134 -5.04 0.78 21.45
N ALA A 135 -4.51 -0.38 21.83
CA ALA A 135 -4.47 -0.85 23.22
C ALA A 135 -3.41 -0.10 24.05
N ALA A 136 -2.30 0.28 23.43
CA ALA A 136 -1.23 1.03 24.08
C ALA A 136 -1.63 2.48 24.40
N SER A 137 -2.47 3.10 23.56
CA SER A 137 -2.97 4.48 23.73
C SER A 137 -4.14 4.62 24.69
N GLY A 138 -4.55 3.55 25.38
CA GLY A 138 -5.62 3.60 26.40
C GLY A 138 -7.04 3.75 25.85
N LYS A 139 -7.24 3.67 24.54
CA LYS A 139 -8.57 3.72 23.91
C LYS A 139 -9.40 2.44 24.06
N LYS A 140 -8.85 1.38 24.69
CA LYS A 140 -9.55 0.14 25.05
C LYS A 140 -9.12 -0.31 26.44
N GLU A 141 -9.99 -0.99 27.19
CA GLU A 141 -9.84 -1.40 28.58
C GLU A 141 -8.62 -2.28 28.94
N ASP A 142 -7.77 -2.65 27.99
CA ASP A 142 -6.53 -3.42 28.20
C ASP A 142 -5.26 -2.55 28.40
N SER A 143 -5.42 -1.43 29.09
CA SER A 143 -4.34 -0.43 29.32
C SER A 143 -3.25 -0.83 30.32
N SER A 144 -2.84 -2.11 30.36
CA SER A 144 -1.83 -2.61 31.30
C SER A 144 -0.39 -2.14 31.02
N LEU A 145 -0.15 -1.34 29.96
CA LEU A 145 1.15 -0.72 29.70
C LEU A 145 1.30 0.66 30.34
N VAL A 146 0.19 1.39 30.50
CA VAL A 146 0.21 2.70 31.17
C VAL A 146 0.41 2.45 32.66
N GLY A 147 1.63 2.71 33.16
CA GLY A 147 2.01 2.49 34.57
C GLY A 147 3.05 1.39 34.82
N SER A 148 3.42 0.58 33.82
CA SER A 148 4.38 -0.51 34.00
C SER A 148 5.86 -0.13 33.85
N GLY A 149 6.16 1.13 33.46
CA GLY A 149 7.55 1.59 33.34
C GLY A 149 8.38 0.77 32.35
N LEU A 150 8.12 0.93 31.04
CA LEU A 150 8.86 0.18 30.01
C LEU A 150 10.33 0.59 29.95
N ASN A 151 11.23 -0.40 29.85
CA ASN A 151 12.65 -0.18 29.58
C ASN A 151 12.94 -0.17 28.09
N THR A 152 12.29 -1.08 27.33
CA THR A 152 12.53 -1.20 25.89
C THR A 152 11.21 -1.27 25.13
N LEU A 153 11.09 -0.43 24.12
CA LEU A 153 9.94 -0.37 23.23
C LEU A 153 10.35 -0.71 21.80
N TYR A 154 9.67 -1.65 21.21
CA TYR A 154 9.73 -1.96 19.78
C TYR A 154 8.46 -1.50 19.10
N LEU A 155 8.58 -0.71 18.04
CA LEU A 155 7.49 -0.24 17.21
C LEU A 155 7.62 -0.87 15.83
N ASP A 156 6.69 -1.74 15.46
CA ASP A 156 6.63 -2.29 14.10
C ASP A 156 5.71 -1.46 13.22
N GLU A 157 6.03 -1.38 11.92
CA GLU A 157 5.35 -0.53 10.96
C GLU A 157 5.18 0.92 11.48
N ALA A 158 6.27 1.49 12.02
CA ALA A 158 6.25 2.82 12.66
C ALA A 158 5.79 3.95 11.72
N GLN A 159 5.93 3.77 10.39
CA GLN A 159 5.40 4.70 9.40
C GLN A 159 3.86 4.72 9.35
N SER A 160 3.20 3.72 9.94
CA SER A 160 1.74 3.61 10.01
C SER A 160 1.14 4.18 11.29
N MET A 161 1.98 4.63 12.23
CA MET A 161 1.56 5.20 13.51
C MET A 161 1.41 6.70 13.37
N ASP A 162 0.24 7.21 13.76
CA ASP A 162 -0.04 8.64 13.75
C ASP A 162 0.74 9.39 14.84
N ALA A 163 0.83 10.72 14.72
CA ALA A 163 1.54 11.57 15.67
C ALA A 163 0.91 11.52 17.07
N ASP A 164 -0.40 11.37 17.17
CA ASP A 164 -1.13 11.31 18.45
C ASP A 164 -0.85 10.00 19.18
N ALA A 165 -0.83 8.87 18.46
CA ALA A 165 -0.44 7.58 19.02
C ALA A 165 1.02 7.63 19.51
N MET A 166 1.94 8.22 18.73
CA MET A 166 3.34 8.36 19.12
C MET A 166 3.51 9.29 20.34
N ALA A 167 2.78 10.39 20.42
CA ALA A 167 2.78 11.30 21.57
C ALA A 167 2.32 10.61 22.87
N THR A 168 1.44 9.61 22.74
CA THR A 168 0.95 8.82 23.89
C THR A 168 1.92 7.70 24.27
N ILE A 169 2.53 7.01 23.30
CA ILE A 169 3.35 5.82 23.51
C ILE A 169 4.77 6.19 23.99
N LEU A 170 5.40 7.20 23.39
CA LEU A 170 6.78 7.56 23.72
C LEU A 170 7.02 7.94 25.20
N PRO A 171 6.13 8.69 25.88
CA PRO A 171 6.29 9.01 27.29
C PRO A 171 6.32 7.79 28.22
N ILE A 172 5.69 6.67 27.83
CA ILE A 172 5.67 5.43 28.63
C ILE A 172 7.10 4.89 28.85
N VAL A 173 7.97 5.08 27.87
CA VAL A 173 9.37 4.63 27.91
C VAL A 173 10.30 5.70 28.46
N THR A 174 10.09 6.96 28.09
CA THR A 174 11.01 8.06 28.41
C THR A 174 10.99 8.47 29.91
N GLY A 175 10.01 8.02 30.66
CA GLY A 175 9.95 8.24 32.13
C GLY A 175 11.05 7.51 32.92
N GLN A 176 11.79 6.58 32.31
CA GLN A 176 12.92 5.87 32.90
C GLN A 176 14.25 6.48 32.46
N ILE A 177 14.71 7.50 33.16
CA ILE A 177 15.95 8.23 32.86
C ILE A 177 17.15 7.26 32.78
N GLY A 178 17.82 7.22 31.62
CA GLY A 178 19.07 6.48 31.41
C GLY A 178 18.92 4.99 31.07
N GLN A 179 17.70 4.44 31.00
CA GLN A 179 17.47 3.03 30.67
C GLN A 179 16.47 2.84 29.50
N ALA A 180 15.92 3.91 28.98
CA ALA A 180 14.94 3.84 27.90
C ALA A 180 15.57 3.49 26.55
N GLU A 181 15.12 2.42 25.94
CA GLU A 181 15.49 2.03 24.57
C GLU A 181 14.27 2.02 23.67
N ILE A 182 14.40 2.59 22.47
CA ILE A 182 13.34 2.61 21.46
C ILE A 182 13.90 2.09 20.14
N VAL A 183 13.24 1.08 19.60
CA VAL A 183 13.51 0.52 18.29
C VAL A 183 12.28 0.72 17.39
N MET A 184 12.42 1.53 16.38
CA MET A 184 11.37 1.72 15.36
C MET A 184 11.73 0.93 14.12
N ALA A 185 10.78 0.19 13.57
CA ALA A 185 10.97 -0.56 12.35
C ALA A 185 9.86 -0.26 11.33
N GLY A 186 10.21 -0.15 10.06
CA GLY A 186 9.24 0.11 9.01
C GLY A 186 9.83 0.17 7.61
N THR A 187 8.92 0.24 6.64
CA THR A 187 9.22 0.52 5.23
C THR A 187 8.97 1.99 4.93
N PRO A 188 9.52 2.55 3.84
CA PRO A 188 9.19 3.93 3.45
C PRO A 188 7.72 4.05 3.06
N ARG A 189 7.14 5.21 3.32
CA ARG A 189 5.78 5.55 2.92
C ARG A 189 5.76 6.87 2.17
N ALA A 190 5.44 7.96 2.85
CA ALA A 190 5.48 9.31 2.32
C ALA A 190 6.74 10.05 2.79
N ARG A 191 7.13 11.12 2.09
CA ARG A 191 8.19 12.05 2.53
C ARG A 191 7.71 13.01 3.62
N SER A 192 6.92 12.51 4.55
CA SER A 192 6.36 13.30 5.65
C SER A 192 6.10 12.40 6.87
N GLY A 193 5.87 13.02 8.02
CA GLY A 193 5.50 12.35 9.24
C GLY A 193 6.68 11.90 10.09
N PHE A 194 6.33 11.43 11.30
CA PHE A 194 7.28 11.15 12.37
C PHE A 194 8.41 10.18 11.95
N PHE A 195 8.07 9.10 11.24
CA PHE A 195 9.06 8.09 10.85
C PHE A 195 10.05 8.65 9.82
N PHE A 196 9.55 9.34 8.78
CA PHE A 196 10.38 9.99 7.77
C PHE A 196 11.33 11.03 8.39
N GLU A 197 10.84 11.93 9.23
CA GLU A 197 11.63 12.97 9.88
C GLU A 197 12.74 12.38 10.73
N ASN A 198 12.46 11.31 11.48
CA ASN A 198 13.47 10.64 12.28
C ASN A 198 14.52 9.92 11.42
N ILE A 199 14.16 9.34 10.28
CA ILE A 199 15.12 8.76 9.32
C ILE A 199 16.03 9.84 8.75
N MET A 200 15.46 10.98 8.31
CA MET A 200 16.24 12.07 7.72
C MET A 200 17.22 12.70 8.74
N ASN A 201 16.87 12.71 10.01
CA ASN A 201 17.68 13.23 11.10
C ASN A 201 18.55 12.16 11.79
N ALA A 202 18.47 10.89 11.40
CA ALA A 202 19.18 9.81 12.07
C ALA A 202 20.66 9.73 11.65
N LYS A 203 21.46 9.12 12.53
CA LYS A 203 22.83 8.71 12.23
C LYS A 203 22.81 7.48 11.33
N GLN A 204 23.41 7.57 10.16
CA GLN A 204 23.49 6.44 9.22
C GLN A 204 24.62 5.49 9.59
N ILE A 205 24.37 4.57 10.52
CA ILE A 205 25.38 3.65 11.02
C ILE A 205 25.75 2.60 9.97
N SER A 206 24.78 2.09 9.19
CA SER A 206 25.05 1.11 8.14
C SER A 206 26.01 1.61 7.07
N GLU A 207 25.98 2.89 6.71
CA GLU A 207 26.91 3.51 5.78
C GLU A 207 28.26 3.82 6.44
N CYS A 208 28.28 4.06 7.77
CA CYS A 208 29.50 4.30 8.54
C CYS A 208 30.36 3.04 8.70
N TYR A 209 29.76 1.86 8.66
CA TYR A 209 30.45 0.58 8.85
C TYR A 209 30.96 -0.06 7.55
N VAL A 210 30.49 0.36 6.40
CA VAL A 210 30.82 -0.26 5.08
C VAL A 210 32.27 0.01 4.63
N ASN A 211 32.97 1.00 5.20
CA ASN A 211 34.36 1.27 4.87
C ASN A 211 35.33 0.62 5.88
N ASN A 212 35.76 -0.61 5.61
CA ASN A 212 36.87 -1.32 6.27
C ASN A 212 36.62 -1.81 7.71
N GLY A 213 35.38 -2.14 8.10
CA GLY A 213 35.13 -2.79 9.40
C GLY A 213 35.39 -1.93 10.64
N LYS A 214 35.73 -0.65 10.46
CA LYS A 214 35.92 0.31 11.57
C LYS A 214 34.84 1.40 11.52
N PRO A 215 34.19 1.71 12.65
CA PRO A 215 33.20 2.76 12.69
C PRO A 215 33.83 4.11 12.34
N LYS A 216 33.50 4.66 11.18
CA LYS A 216 33.73 6.08 10.91
C LYS A 216 32.74 6.91 11.71
N LYS A 217 33.19 8.03 12.26
CA LYS A 217 32.33 9.01 12.91
C LYS A 217 31.26 9.46 11.92
N CYS A 218 29.99 9.08 12.15
CA CYS A 218 28.89 9.53 11.29
C CYS A 218 28.75 11.05 11.35
N PRO A 219 28.57 11.74 10.23
CA PRO A 219 28.49 13.20 10.20
C PRO A 219 27.21 13.74 10.88
N ASN A 220 26.15 12.95 10.96
CA ASN A 220 24.90 13.36 11.57
C ASN A 220 24.88 13.12 13.08
N ASN A 221 24.55 14.16 13.83
CA ASN A 221 24.39 14.12 15.29
C ASN A 221 22.96 13.74 15.72
N GLY A 222 22.19 13.05 14.86
CA GLY A 222 20.83 12.65 15.15
C GLY A 222 20.70 11.76 16.39
N LYS A 223 19.52 11.77 16.99
CA LYS A 223 19.18 11.01 18.19
C LYS A 223 19.15 9.51 17.94
N TYR A 224 18.68 9.11 16.77
CA TYR A 224 18.53 7.71 16.38
C TYR A 224 19.71 7.22 15.55
N SER A 225 20.12 5.97 15.76
CA SER A 225 20.97 5.25 14.80
C SER A 225 20.09 4.61 13.74
N LEU A 226 20.51 4.73 12.47
CA LEU A 226 19.78 4.20 11.32
C LEU A 226 20.46 2.95 10.78
N HIS A 227 19.70 1.86 10.72
CA HIS A 227 20.08 0.60 10.11
C HIS A 227 19.22 0.35 8.86
N ARG A 228 19.84 0.43 7.69
CA ARG A 228 19.17 0.25 6.41
C ARG A 228 19.30 -1.21 5.95
N PHE A 229 18.18 -1.93 5.92
CA PHE A 229 18.10 -3.32 5.46
C PHE A 229 17.51 -3.38 4.05
N GLN A 230 18.21 -2.80 3.10
CA GLN A 230 17.81 -2.80 1.69
C GLN A 230 18.30 -4.10 1.02
N ILE A 231 17.40 -4.83 0.37
CA ILE A 231 17.72 -6.11 -0.26
C ILE A 231 17.99 -6.01 -1.75
N THR A 232 17.51 -4.97 -2.42
CA THR A 232 17.69 -4.76 -3.86
C THR A 232 17.63 -3.29 -4.23
N ASP A 233 17.94 -2.99 -5.48
CA ASP A 233 17.77 -1.69 -6.13
C ASP A 233 17.39 -1.88 -7.59
N LEU A 234 16.97 -0.80 -8.26
CA LEU A 234 16.65 -0.76 -9.68
C LEU A 234 17.66 0.12 -10.42
N ASP A 235 17.95 -0.24 -11.67
CA ASP A 235 18.69 0.63 -12.59
C ASP A 235 17.79 1.71 -13.22
N MET A 236 18.35 2.47 -14.17
CA MET A 236 17.63 3.55 -14.88
C MET A 236 16.50 3.04 -15.81
N GLU A 237 16.52 1.74 -16.13
CA GLU A 237 15.54 1.05 -16.97
C GLU A 237 14.56 0.22 -16.14
N ASP A 238 14.56 0.41 -14.82
CA ASP A 238 13.76 -0.31 -13.84
C ASP A 238 14.06 -1.82 -13.73
N ASN A 239 15.23 -2.29 -14.14
CA ASN A 239 15.62 -3.68 -13.93
C ASN A 239 16.20 -3.89 -12.53
N VAL A 240 15.96 -5.05 -11.94
CA VAL A 240 16.53 -5.43 -10.64
C VAL A 240 18.04 -5.66 -10.78
N VAL A 241 18.83 -4.89 -10.04
CA VAL A 241 20.30 -4.90 -10.16
C VAL A 241 20.95 -6.04 -9.38
N TYR A 242 20.47 -6.34 -8.19
CA TYR A 242 21.01 -7.37 -7.30
C TYR A 242 19.96 -7.88 -6.31
N SER A 243 20.26 -9.02 -5.67
CA SER A 243 19.56 -9.45 -4.45
C SER A 243 20.59 -9.72 -3.35
N ARG A 244 20.47 -9.05 -2.21
CA ARG A 244 21.27 -9.37 -1.00
C ARG A 244 20.75 -10.61 -0.26
N ALA A 245 19.59 -11.06 -0.61
CA ALA A 245 18.94 -12.24 -0.01
C ALA A 245 18.81 -13.38 -1.03
N GLU A 246 19.75 -13.54 -1.95
CA GLU A 246 19.67 -14.45 -3.10
C GLU A 246 19.41 -15.91 -2.71
N TYR A 247 19.86 -16.35 -1.54
CA TYR A 247 19.59 -17.69 -0.99
C TYR A 247 18.09 -17.95 -0.68
N ARG A 248 17.26 -16.92 -0.66
CA ARG A 248 15.80 -16.99 -0.36
C ARG A 248 14.93 -16.14 -1.28
N LEU A 249 15.53 -15.30 -2.12
CA LEU A 249 14.83 -14.40 -3.02
C LEU A 249 15.78 -14.00 -4.17
N THR A 250 15.67 -14.70 -5.28
CA THR A 250 16.50 -14.50 -6.47
C THR A 250 16.15 -13.22 -7.21
N ILE A 251 17.00 -12.76 -8.11
CA ILE A 251 16.71 -11.62 -9.02
C ILE A 251 15.45 -11.90 -9.84
N GLU A 252 15.27 -13.12 -10.33
CA GLU A 252 14.11 -13.54 -11.13
C GLU A 252 12.80 -13.46 -10.34
N GLU A 253 12.84 -13.86 -9.07
CA GLU A 253 11.69 -13.73 -8.16
C GLU A 253 11.39 -12.27 -7.84
N LEU A 254 12.40 -11.42 -7.67
CA LEU A 254 12.23 -9.98 -7.49
C LEU A 254 11.62 -9.31 -8.73
N GLU A 255 12.04 -9.69 -9.93
CA GLU A 255 11.44 -9.23 -11.19
C GLU A 255 9.97 -9.66 -11.30
N THR A 256 9.67 -10.89 -10.92
CA THR A 256 8.29 -11.41 -10.89
C THR A 256 7.44 -10.63 -9.87
N ILE A 257 7.98 -10.34 -8.70
CA ILE A 257 7.28 -9.53 -7.69
C ILE A 257 7.06 -8.11 -8.25
N LYS A 258 8.08 -7.49 -8.82
CA LYS A 258 8.00 -6.14 -9.39
C LYS A 258 6.91 -6.03 -10.45
N SER A 259 6.86 -6.98 -11.39
CA SER A 259 5.82 -7.01 -12.43
C SER A 259 4.41 -7.21 -11.86
N THR A 260 4.30 -7.89 -10.72
CA THR A 260 3.01 -8.16 -10.05
C THR A 260 2.47 -6.97 -9.27
N ILE A 261 3.35 -6.27 -8.52
CA ILE A 261 2.91 -5.18 -7.62
C ILE A 261 3.08 -3.78 -8.21
N GLY A 262 3.75 -3.66 -9.35
CA GLY A 262 4.10 -2.40 -10.00
C GLY A 262 5.41 -1.78 -9.49
N VAL A 263 6.07 -1.00 -10.37
CA VAL A 263 7.41 -0.43 -10.14
C VAL A 263 7.44 0.51 -8.92
N GLU A 264 6.48 1.43 -8.79
CA GLU A 264 6.44 2.38 -7.67
C GLU A 264 6.34 1.68 -6.32
N LYS A 265 5.43 0.71 -6.21
CA LYS A 265 5.28 -0.06 -4.97
C LYS A 265 6.52 -0.90 -4.70
N PHE A 266 7.16 -1.43 -5.75
CA PHE A 266 8.42 -2.16 -5.62
C PHE A 266 9.56 -1.25 -5.14
N ARG A 267 9.73 -0.05 -5.71
CA ARG A 267 10.70 0.95 -5.28
C ARG A 267 10.53 1.28 -3.80
N ARG A 268 9.29 1.49 -3.35
CA ARG A 268 8.97 1.75 -1.95
C ARG A 268 9.33 0.56 -1.05
N GLU A 269 8.82 -0.63 -1.36
CA GLU A 269 8.84 -1.77 -0.43
C GLU A 269 10.14 -2.58 -0.48
N PHE A 270 10.89 -2.52 -1.58
CA PHE A 270 12.10 -3.31 -1.78
C PHE A 270 13.36 -2.47 -1.92
N CYS A 271 13.31 -1.30 -2.59
CA CYS A 271 14.46 -0.40 -2.76
C CYS A 271 14.53 0.67 -1.67
N LEU A 272 13.54 0.76 -0.77
CA LEU A 272 13.50 1.74 0.32
C LEU A 272 13.45 3.19 -0.14
N GLU A 273 12.77 3.46 -1.24
CA GLU A 273 12.53 4.81 -1.71
C GLU A 273 11.30 5.42 -1.06
N PHE A 274 11.44 6.64 -0.54
CA PHE A 274 10.30 7.44 -0.14
C PHE A 274 9.63 8.03 -1.39
N LEU A 275 8.35 7.77 -1.54
CA LEU A 275 7.55 8.43 -2.55
C LEU A 275 7.11 9.81 -2.04
N ASP A 276 6.90 10.73 -2.95
CA ASP A 276 6.30 12.00 -2.58
C ASP A 276 4.90 11.77 -2.02
N SER A 277 4.51 12.53 -1.01
CA SER A 277 3.17 12.45 -0.40
C SER A 277 2.06 12.83 -1.38
N ILE A 278 2.42 13.58 -2.42
CA ILE A 278 1.56 14.00 -3.50
C ILE A 278 2.19 13.49 -4.79
N SER A 279 1.50 12.62 -5.50
CA SER A 279 1.86 12.23 -6.86
C SER A 279 0.80 12.72 -7.83
N MET A 280 1.23 13.15 -9.00
CA MET A 280 0.32 13.52 -10.09
C MET A 280 0.12 12.28 -10.97
N PRO A 281 -1.04 11.61 -10.91
CA PRO A 281 -1.28 10.44 -11.76
C PRO A 281 -1.23 10.82 -13.25
N PHE A 282 -1.63 12.06 -13.57
CA PHE A 282 -1.56 12.64 -14.91
C PHE A 282 -0.38 13.61 -14.99
N TYR A 283 0.84 13.08 -15.10
CA TYR A 283 2.04 13.89 -15.18
C TYR A 283 2.17 14.62 -16.54
N SER A 284 2.92 15.72 -16.56
CA SER A 284 2.98 16.66 -17.69
C SER A 284 3.31 16.00 -19.02
N ASP A 285 4.26 15.06 -19.05
CA ASP A 285 4.65 14.38 -20.29
C ASP A 285 3.55 13.43 -20.79
N LEU A 286 2.82 12.77 -19.89
CA LEU A 286 1.67 11.93 -20.25
C LEU A 286 0.55 12.77 -20.88
N ILE A 287 0.18 13.88 -20.23
CA ILE A 287 -0.82 14.82 -20.74
C ILE A 287 -0.42 15.31 -22.14
N LYS A 288 0.84 15.71 -22.31
CA LYS A 288 1.36 16.21 -23.59
C LYS A 288 1.36 15.12 -24.67
N ALA A 289 1.77 13.91 -24.34
CA ALA A 289 1.79 12.78 -25.27
C ALA A 289 0.39 12.36 -25.71
N ALA A 290 -0.61 12.46 -24.83
CA ALA A 290 -2.00 12.10 -25.12
C ALA A 290 -2.76 13.19 -25.86
N SER A 291 -2.38 14.49 -25.68
CA SER A 291 -3.10 15.66 -26.22
C SER A 291 -2.71 15.98 -27.67
N VAL A 292 -2.96 15.04 -28.56
CA VAL A 292 -2.52 15.17 -29.98
C VAL A 292 -3.61 15.58 -30.95
N LEU A 293 -4.88 15.59 -30.53
CA LEU A 293 -6.01 15.89 -31.39
C LEU A 293 -6.33 17.39 -31.38
N LYS A 294 -6.53 17.95 -32.55
CA LYS A 294 -7.03 19.35 -32.67
C LYS A 294 -8.54 19.41 -32.41
N GLN A 295 -9.03 20.53 -31.97
CA GLN A 295 -10.46 20.76 -31.78
C GLN A 295 -11.26 20.47 -33.06
N PRO A 296 -12.23 19.56 -33.04
CA PRO A 296 -13.12 19.37 -34.18
C PRO A 296 -14.12 20.53 -34.29
N LYS A 297 -14.32 21.03 -35.48
CA LYS A 297 -15.30 22.11 -35.75
C LYS A 297 -16.75 21.63 -35.70
N ILE A 298 -17.01 20.46 -36.23
CA ILE A 298 -18.30 19.76 -36.17
C ILE A 298 -17.95 18.27 -36.00
N PHE A 299 -18.58 17.64 -35.06
CA PHE A 299 -18.22 16.26 -34.77
C PHE A 299 -19.45 15.33 -34.80
N SER A 300 -19.41 14.39 -35.71
CA SER A 300 -20.24 13.20 -35.78
C SER A 300 -19.41 12.10 -36.41
N SER A 301 -19.63 10.84 -36.04
CA SER A 301 -18.84 9.72 -36.56
C SER A 301 -19.71 8.46 -36.65
N THR A 302 -19.50 7.71 -37.72
CA THR A 302 -20.07 6.37 -37.89
C THR A 302 -19.16 5.25 -37.36
N ALA A 303 -17.97 5.60 -36.83
CA ALA A 303 -17.09 4.66 -36.12
C ALA A 303 -17.76 4.16 -34.83
N ILE A 304 -17.27 3.04 -34.30
CA ILE A 304 -17.68 2.58 -32.96
C ILE A 304 -17.34 3.67 -31.95
N ALA A 305 -18.29 3.97 -31.08
CA ALA A 305 -18.15 5.01 -30.08
C ALA A 305 -18.46 4.49 -28.67
N CYS A 306 -17.79 5.07 -27.68
CA CYS A 306 -18.07 4.91 -26.26
C CYS A 306 -18.09 6.29 -25.61
N ALA A 307 -18.89 6.48 -24.57
CA ALA A 307 -19.07 7.79 -23.95
C ALA A 307 -19.04 7.70 -22.42
N GLY A 308 -18.79 8.82 -21.76
CA GLY A 308 -18.90 8.98 -20.32
C GLY A 308 -19.50 10.33 -19.97
N ILE A 309 -20.37 10.38 -18.99
CA ILE A 309 -20.99 11.60 -18.53
C ILE A 309 -20.88 11.74 -17.02
N ASP A 310 -20.43 12.92 -16.58
CA ASP A 310 -20.57 13.40 -15.21
C ASP A 310 -21.73 14.37 -15.13
N PHE A 311 -22.71 14.09 -14.25
CA PHE A 311 -23.84 14.98 -14.02
C PHE A 311 -23.47 16.00 -12.94
N GLY A 312 -23.33 17.24 -13.33
CA GLY A 312 -23.07 18.36 -12.42
C GLY A 312 -24.15 18.51 -11.36
N LYS A 313 -23.70 18.71 -10.12
CA LYS A 313 -24.52 19.00 -8.95
C LYS A 313 -24.63 20.53 -8.75
N ARG A 314 -25.05 20.96 -7.58
CA ARG A 314 -25.34 22.37 -7.26
C ARG A 314 -24.28 23.42 -7.60
N ARG A 315 -23.05 23.04 -7.91
CA ARG A 315 -21.93 23.96 -8.18
C ARG A 315 -21.10 23.62 -9.42
N ASN A 316 -21.40 22.50 -10.07
CA ASN A 316 -20.59 21.95 -11.16
C ASN A 316 -21.39 21.87 -12.46
N ASN A 317 -20.72 21.93 -13.60
CA ASN A 317 -21.31 21.69 -14.92
C ASN A 317 -21.51 20.20 -15.16
N SER A 318 -22.48 19.83 -16.00
CA SER A 318 -22.53 18.46 -16.52
C SER A 318 -21.64 18.37 -17.76
N VAL A 319 -20.80 17.35 -17.83
CA VAL A 319 -19.86 17.18 -18.96
C VAL A 319 -20.00 15.77 -19.54
N LEU A 320 -20.13 15.69 -20.85
CA LEU A 320 -20.11 14.48 -21.65
C LEU A 320 -18.82 14.46 -22.49
N SER A 321 -18.12 13.33 -22.48
CA SER A 321 -17.06 13.06 -23.45
C SER A 321 -17.38 11.83 -24.30
N VAL A 322 -16.88 11.80 -25.54
CA VAL A 322 -17.10 10.70 -26.46
C VAL A 322 -15.79 10.28 -27.10
N GLY A 323 -15.48 8.98 -26.97
CA GLY A 323 -14.38 8.31 -27.63
C GLY A 323 -14.87 7.57 -28.87
N ILE A 324 -14.06 7.56 -29.90
CA ILE A 324 -14.30 6.81 -31.16
C ILE A 324 -13.12 5.88 -31.44
N GLN A 325 -13.43 4.69 -31.93
CA GLN A 325 -12.43 3.75 -32.35
C GLN A 325 -11.89 4.11 -33.74
N THR A 326 -10.57 4.13 -33.86
CA THR A 326 -9.87 4.35 -35.13
C THR A 326 -9.71 3.05 -35.90
N THR A 327 -9.28 3.15 -37.15
CA THR A 327 -9.12 1.98 -38.03
C THR A 327 -8.02 1.02 -37.60
N ASP A 328 -7.05 1.48 -36.83
CA ASP A 328 -5.97 0.68 -36.25
C ASP A 328 -6.35 0.04 -34.91
N GLY A 329 -7.59 0.27 -34.44
CA GLY A 329 -8.10 -0.29 -33.19
C GLY A 329 -7.82 0.55 -31.95
N SER A 330 -7.02 1.62 -32.05
CA SER A 330 -6.84 2.60 -30.97
C SER A 330 -8.09 3.48 -30.80
N TRP A 331 -8.10 4.32 -29.78
CA TRP A 331 -9.23 5.20 -29.48
C TRP A 331 -8.81 6.66 -29.44
N GLN A 332 -9.71 7.49 -29.88
CA GLN A 332 -9.58 8.95 -29.82
C GLN A 332 -10.75 9.53 -29.04
N ILE A 333 -10.51 10.44 -28.10
CA ILE A 333 -11.56 11.19 -27.38
C ILE A 333 -11.54 12.65 -27.85
N PRO A 334 -12.16 12.94 -29.00
CA PRO A 334 -12.12 14.24 -29.64
C PRO A 334 -13.28 15.14 -29.25
N TYR A 335 -14.31 14.62 -28.61
CA TYR A 335 -15.56 15.31 -28.38
C TYR A 335 -15.87 15.49 -26.91
N PHE A 336 -16.12 16.75 -26.53
CA PHE A 336 -16.63 17.15 -25.21
C PHE A 336 -17.83 18.06 -25.42
N LYS A 337 -18.84 17.89 -24.58
CA LYS A 337 -20.00 18.79 -24.48
C LYS A 337 -20.28 19.04 -23.03
N ASP A 338 -20.32 20.30 -22.68
CA ASP A 338 -20.72 20.75 -21.36
C ASP A 338 -22.09 21.42 -21.37
N TRP A 339 -22.76 21.35 -20.26
CA TRP A 339 -23.98 22.07 -19.93
C TRP A 339 -23.72 22.93 -18.70
N GLN A 340 -24.05 24.20 -18.79
CA GLN A 340 -23.86 25.14 -17.71
C GLN A 340 -24.74 24.80 -16.51
N LEU A 341 -24.28 25.23 -15.33
CA LEU A 341 -25.04 25.11 -14.08
C LEU A 341 -26.46 25.67 -14.25
N GLY A 342 -27.44 24.87 -13.81
CA GLY A 342 -28.87 25.23 -13.91
C GLY A 342 -29.56 24.65 -15.15
N THR A 343 -28.87 24.00 -16.08
CA THR A 343 -29.50 23.25 -17.16
C THR A 343 -30.33 22.11 -16.56
N LYS A 344 -31.55 21.95 -17.03
CA LYS A 344 -32.46 20.89 -16.54
C LYS A 344 -31.96 19.51 -16.94
N TYR A 345 -31.97 18.57 -16.05
CA TYR A 345 -31.56 17.19 -16.34
C TYR A 345 -32.37 16.55 -17.48
N SER A 346 -33.65 16.90 -17.61
CA SER A 346 -34.49 16.45 -18.74
C SER A 346 -33.95 16.87 -20.12
N GLU A 347 -33.29 18.02 -20.24
CA GLU A 347 -32.64 18.45 -21.47
C GLU A 347 -31.38 17.62 -21.76
N ILE A 348 -30.63 17.28 -20.73
CA ILE A 348 -29.44 16.43 -20.85
C ILE A 348 -29.84 15.01 -21.24
N ILE A 349 -30.85 14.44 -20.59
CA ILE A 349 -31.39 13.10 -20.92
C ILE A 349 -31.94 13.08 -22.32
N HIS A 350 -32.71 14.12 -22.72
CA HIS A 350 -33.19 14.24 -24.10
C HIS A 350 -32.01 14.26 -25.10
N TYR A 351 -30.92 14.92 -24.75
CA TYR A 351 -29.72 14.93 -25.61
C TYR A 351 -29.10 13.53 -25.71
N LEU A 352 -28.93 12.85 -24.59
CA LEU A 352 -28.35 11.49 -24.56
C LEU A 352 -29.19 10.49 -25.36
N ASN A 353 -30.50 10.50 -25.21
CA ASN A 353 -31.39 9.53 -25.82
C ASN A 353 -31.72 9.85 -27.30
N ASN A 354 -31.79 11.13 -27.69
CA ASN A 354 -32.32 11.50 -29.01
C ASN A 354 -31.30 12.19 -29.93
N ILE A 355 -30.30 12.86 -29.39
CA ILE A 355 -29.33 13.63 -30.19
C ILE A 355 -27.99 12.88 -30.30
N LEU A 356 -27.48 12.36 -29.20
CA LEU A 356 -26.22 11.64 -29.17
C LEU A 356 -26.19 10.44 -30.12
N PRO A 357 -27.24 9.56 -30.19
CA PRO A 357 -27.24 8.43 -31.11
C PRO A 357 -27.30 8.87 -32.59
N LYS A 358 -27.85 10.04 -32.89
CA LYS A 358 -27.83 10.59 -34.27
C LYS A 358 -26.45 11.07 -34.68
N LYS A 359 -25.67 11.59 -33.74
CA LYS A 359 -24.28 11.99 -33.97
C LYS A 359 -23.32 10.81 -34.01
N PHE A 360 -23.58 9.81 -33.19
CA PHE A 360 -22.77 8.61 -33.03
C PHE A 360 -23.68 7.35 -33.17
N PRO A 361 -24.08 6.98 -34.35
CA PRO A 361 -25.05 5.88 -34.59
C PRO A 361 -24.50 4.51 -34.15
N ASN A 362 -23.18 4.40 -33.97
CA ASN A 362 -22.53 3.19 -33.46
C ASN A 362 -22.02 3.40 -32.02
N LEU A 363 -22.71 4.21 -31.21
CA LEU A 363 -22.48 4.29 -29.77
C LEU A 363 -22.80 2.94 -29.13
N ARG A 364 -21.86 2.36 -28.40
CA ARG A 364 -21.96 1.02 -27.81
C ARG A 364 -22.09 1.03 -26.30
N TRP A 365 -21.44 1.99 -25.64
CA TRP A 365 -21.37 2.04 -24.20
C TRP A 365 -21.38 3.46 -23.67
N LEU A 366 -22.12 3.70 -22.61
CA LEU A 366 -22.11 4.96 -21.85
C LEU A 366 -21.94 4.67 -20.36
N SER A 367 -20.90 5.19 -19.73
CA SER A 367 -20.75 5.18 -18.26
C SER A 367 -21.22 6.51 -17.68
N ILE A 368 -21.98 6.42 -16.60
CA ILE A 368 -22.65 7.56 -15.93
C ILE A 368 -22.19 7.64 -14.48
N ASP A 369 -21.81 8.84 -13.98
CA ASP A 369 -21.70 9.02 -12.53
C ASP A 369 -23.06 8.89 -11.87
N ALA A 370 -23.26 7.76 -11.21
CA ALA A 370 -24.50 7.43 -10.47
C ALA A 370 -24.46 7.86 -8.99
N THR A 371 -23.52 8.70 -8.57
CA THR A 371 -23.40 9.15 -7.20
C THR A 371 -24.57 10.09 -6.83
N GLY A 372 -25.39 9.69 -5.88
CA GLY A 372 -26.51 10.51 -5.42
C GLY A 372 -27.66 10.63 -6.44
N VAL A 373 -27.89 11.80 -6.99
CA VAL A 373 -28.98 12.03 -7.97
C VAL A 373 -28.74 11.29 -9.27
N GLY A 374 -27.47 10.99 -9.60
CA GLY A 374 -27.07 10.33 -10.83
C GLY A 374 -27.68 8.92 -11.02
N GLN A 375 -28.01 8.20 -9.95
CA GLN A 375 -28.62 6.88 -10.05
C GLN A 375 -29.99 6.92 -10.73
N ALA A 376 -30.87 7.83 -10.31
CA ALA A 376 -32.18 7.98 -10.93
C ALA A 376 -32.08 8.43 -12.42
N LEU A 377 -31.10 9.29 -12.71
CA LEU A 377 -30.82 9.73 -14.07
C LEU A 377 -30.28 8.60 -14.96
N ALA A 378 -29.43 7.75 -14.41
CA ALA A 378 -28.89 6.58 -15.11
C ALA A 378 -30.02 5.58 -15.44
N GLU A 379 -30.94 5.34 -14.51
CA GLU A 379 -32.12 4.48 -14.75
C GLU A 379 -33.01 5.03 -15.87
N GLU A 380 -33.24 6.36 -15.89
CA GLU A 380 -34.04 7.01 -16.94
C GLU A 380 -33.34 6.94 -18.31
N VAL A 381 -32.05 7.18 -18.39
CA VAL A 381 -31.27 7.03 -19.62
C VAL A 381 -31.29 5.58 -20.11
N ASN A 382 -31.08 4.61 -19.22
CA ASN A 382 -31.02 3.19 -19.57
C ASN A 382 -32.36 2.65 -20.13
N HIS A 383 -33.48 3.17 -19.63
CA HIS A 383 -34.82 2.71 -20.08
C HIS A 383 -35.09 3.02 -21.55
N GLU A 384 -34.50 4.07 -22.11
CA GLU A 384 -34.75 4.57 -23.46
C GLU A 384 -33.56 4.39 -24.42
N SER A 385 -32.41 3.90 -23.95
CA SER A 385 -31.18 3.84 -24.74
C SER A 385 -31.07 2.62 -25.63
N PHE A 386 -30.43 2.77 -26.80
CA PHE A 386 -30.09 1.69 -27.75
C PHE A 386 -28.64 1.20 -27.57
N TYR A 387 -27.95 1.64 -26.50
CA TYR A 387 -26.59 1.29 -26.15
C TYR A 387 -26.53 0.83 -24.70
N GLU A 388 -25.47 0.12 -24.32
CA GLU A 388 -25.27 -0.32 -22.95
C GLU A 388 -24.99 0.86 -22.03
N VAL A 389 -25.64 0.91 -20.88
CA VAL A 389 -25.44 1.94 -19.86
C VAL A 389 -24.87 1.31 -18.60
N SER A 390 -23.80 1.89 -18.06
CA SER A 390 -23.22 1.50 -16.78
C SER A 390 -23.29 2.65 -15.79
N ASP A 391 -23.92 2.41 -14.66
CA ASP A 391 -23.94 3.29 -13.53
C ASP A 391 -22.68 3.07 -12.67
N VAL A 392 -21.96 4.15 -12.39
CA VAL A 392 -20.69 4.16 -11.67
C VAL A 392 -20.81 5.01 -10.40
N ILE A 393 -20.71 4.38 -9.23
CA ILE A 393 -20.71 5.11 -7.96
C ILE A 393 -19.26 5.51 -7.62
N PHE A 394 -18.99 6.80 -7.53
CA PHE A 394 -17.67 7.36 -7.22
C PHE A 394 -17.29 7.15 -5.74
N SER A 395 -17.17 5.88 -5.34
CA SER A 395 -16.50 5.53 -4.08
C SER A 395 -14.97 5.71 -4.21
N GLN A 396 -14.25 5.84 -3.10
CA GLN A 396 -12.78 5.97 -3.16
C GLN A 396 -12.10 4.80 -3.90
N PRO A 397 -12.44 3.51 -3.65
CA PRO A 397 -11.87 2.41 -4.44
C PRO A 397 -12.20 2.52 -5.94
N GLN A 398 -13.41 2.98 -6.29
CA GLN A 398 -13.80 3.13 -7.69
C GLN A 398 -13.06 4.30 -8.36
N LYS A 399 -12.82 5.40 -7.65
CA LYS A 399 -11.96 6.50 -8.17
C LYS A 399 -10.54 6.03 -8.44
N VAL A 400 -9.97 5.19 -7.58
CA VAL A 400 -8.65 4.59 -7.82
C VAL A 400 -8.65 3.79 -9.13
N ASN A 401 -9.65 2.92 -9.31
CA ASN A 401 -9.77 2.12 -10.53
C ASN A 401 -9.95 2.98 -11.80
N LEU A 402 -10.73 4.05 -11.73
CA LEU A 402 -10.94 4.98 -12.86
C LEU A 402 -9.64 5.68 -13.25
N VAL A 403 -8.89 6.18 -12.27
CA VAL A 403 -7.60 6.83 -12.51
C VAL A 403 -6.60 5.84 -13.10
N GLU A 404 -6.41 4.68 -12.46
CA GLU A 404 -5.45 3.67 -12.91
C GLU A 404 -5.77 3.15 -14.32
N ASN A 405 -7.05 2.90 -14.62
CA ASN A 405 -7.48 2.52 -15.97
C ASN A 405 -7.20 3.62 -17.00
N THR A 406 -7.43 4.87 -16.64
CA THR A 406 -7.19 6.01 -17.53
C THR A 406 -5.69 6.20 -17.79
N VAL A 407 -4.87 6.18 -16.75
CA VAL A 407 -3.41 6.27 -16.87
C VAL A 407 -2.88 5.12 -17.74
N TYR A 408 -3.30 3.89 -17.47
CA TYR A 408 -2.92 2.72 -18.26
C TYR A 408 -3.23 2.89 -19.76
N ASN A 409 -4.44 3.37 -20.09
CA ASN A 409 -4.84 3.59 -21.48
C ASN A 409 -4.01 4.68 -22.17
N LEU A 410 -3.64 5.72 -21.46
CA LEU A 410 -2.83 6.82 -21.99
C LEU A 410 -1.36 6.42 -22.15
N GLU A 411 -0.76 5.75 -21.16
CA GLU A 411 0.64 5.29 -21.19
C GLU A 411 0.88 4.28 -22.33
N ASN A 412 -0.06 3.38 -22.53
CA ASN A 412 -0.01 2.39 -23.62
C ASN A 412 -0.48 2.94 -24.97
N LYS A 413 -0.80 4.23 -25.05
CA LYS A 413 -1.29 4.90 -26.27
C LYS A 413 -2.55 4.26 -26.89
N PHE A 414 -3.32 3.54 -26.07
CA PHE A 414 -4.62 3.01 -26.50
C PHE A 414 -5.64 4.12 -26.68
N VAL A 415 -5.49 5.21 -25.94
CA VAL A 415 -6.35 6.38 -26.01
C VAL A 415 -5.53 7.64 -26.23
N THR A 416 -5.97 8.47 -27.15
CA THR A 416 -5.51 9.85 -27.34
C THR A 416 -6.69 10.81 -27.17
N MET A 417 -6.41 12.06 -26.86
CA MET A 417 -7.45 13.04 -26.54
C MET A 417 -7.29 14.35 -27.30
N TRP A 418 -8.38 15.10 -27.35
CA TRP A 418 -8.35 16.47 -27.81
C TRP A 418 -7.50 17.35 -26.87
N ASP A 419 -6.69 18.23 -27.44
CA ASP A 419 -5.90 19.24 -26.73
C ASP A 419 -6.82 20.31 -26.10
N HIS A 420 -7.63 19.87 -25.13
CA HIS A 420 -8.65 20.68 -24.48
C HIS A 420 -8.06 21.40 -23.26
N PRO A 421 -8.03 22.76 -23.24
CA PRO A 421 -7.35 23.51 -22.19
C PRO A 421 -7.85 23.20 -20.77
N ARG A 422 -9.17 23.07 -20.60
CA ARG A 422 -9.80 22.83 -19.30
C ARG A 422 -9.52 21.40 -18.81
N LEU A 423 -9.63 20.40 -19.68
CA LEU A 423 -9.27 19.02 -19.33
C LEU A 423 -7.81 18.92 -18.89
N LYS A 424 -6.89 19.55 -19.63
CA LYS A 424 -5.46 19.56 -19.26
C LYS A 424 -5.22 20.23 -17.90
N LYS A 425 -5.91 21.35 -17.63
CA LYS A 425 -5.82 22.03 -16.34
C LYS A 425 -6.29 21.10 -15.22
N GLU A 426 -7.48 20.49 -15.33
CA GLU A 426 -8.03 19.58 -14.34
C GLU A 426 -7.14 18.35 -14.12
N MET A 427 -6.58 17.76 -15.20
CA MET A 427 -5.60 16.67 -15.10
C MET A 427 -4.33 17.09 -14.35
N SER A 428 -3.80 18.28 -14.62
CA SER A 428 -2.58 18.76 -13.98
C SER A 428 -2.77 19.15 -12.50
N GLU A 429 -4.00 19.42 -12.09
CA GLU A 429 -4.37 19.73 -10.70
C GLU A 429 -4.86 18.48 -9.93
N TYR A 430 -4.97 17.35 -10.62
CA TYR A 430 -5.43 16.09 -10.02
C TYR A 430 -4.28 15.41 -9.29
N THR A 431 -4.37 15.31 -7.97
CA THR A 431 -3.28 14.79 -7.16
C THR A 431 -3.72 13.53 -6.42
N ARG A 432 -2.77 12.60 -6.27
CA ARG A 432 -2.90 11.37 -5.49
C ARG A 432 -2.22 11.57 -4.15
N GLU A 433 -2.96 11.42 -3.10
CA GLU A 433 -2.45 11.40 -1.74
C GLU A 433 -2.63 10.01 -1.13
N THR A 434 -1.67 9.59 -0.34
CA THR A 434 -1.83 8.38 0.47
C THR A 434 -2.02 8.82 1.91
N THR A 435 -3.20 8.56 2.46
CA THR A 435 -3.49 8.85 3.87
C THR A 435 -2.64 7.98 4.79
N GLU A 436 -2.54 8.36 6.06
CA GLU A 436 -1.82 7.62 7.10
C GLU A 436 -2.25 6.14 7.24
N ASN A 437 -3.48 5.83 6.82
CA ASN A 437 -4.03 4.46 6.83
C ASN A 437 -3.85 3.71 5.50
N ASP A 438 -2.89 4.08 4.66
CA ASP A 438 -2.64 3.51 3.33
C ASP A 438 -3.85 3.62 2.36
N ARG A 439 -4.77 4.50 2.63
CA ARG A 439 -5.87 4.75 1.70
C ARG A 439 -5.42 5.78 0.69
N VAL A 440 -5.48 5.39 -0.57
CA VAL A 440 -5.30 6.33 -1.66
C VAL A 440 -6.54 7.20 -1.75
N ILE A 441 -6.35 8.50 -1.68
CA ILE A 441 -7.37 9.50 -1.97
C ILE A 441 -6.88 10.37 -3.13
N PHE A 442 -7.82 10.84 -3.91
CA PHE A 442 -7.52 11.82 -4.95
C PHE A 442 -8.11 13.15 -4.54
N THR A 443 -7.28 14.19 -4.60
CA THR A 443 -7.70 15.57 -4.45
C THR A 443 -7.73 16.21 -5.82
N LYS A 444 -8.66 17.12 -6.00
CA LYS A 444 -8.92 17.84 -7.24
C LYS A 444 -8.66 19.32 -7.05
N GLY A 445 -8.45 20.03 -8.16
CA GLY A 445 -8.44 21.48 -8.17
C GLY A 445 -9.84 22.07 -7.96
N GLU A 446 -10.09 23.23 -8.55
CA GLU A 446 -11.38 23.93 -8.45
C GLU A 446 -12.54 23.16 -9.10
N SER A 447 -12.26 22.33 -10.10
CA SER A 447 -13.25 21.54 -10.88
C SER A 447 -12.65 20.21 -11.31
N ASP A 448 -13.49 19.18 -11.47
CA ASP A 448 -13.16 17.84 -11.97
C ASP A 448 -14.13 17.34 -13.05
N ASP A 449 -15.02 18.19 -13.54
CA ASP A 449 -16.12 17.79 -14.41
C ASP A 449 -15.63 17.15 -15.74
N TYR A 450 -14.58 17.73 -16.35
CA TYR A 450 -14.01 17.23 -17.60
C TYR A 450 -13.19 15.96 -17.40
N ILE A 451 -12.39 15.88 -16.34
CA ILE A 451 -11.59 14.70 -16.06
C ILE A 451 -12.45 13.54 -15.60
N ASP A 452 -13.49 13.75 -14.80
CA ASP A 452 -14.42 12.71 -14.38
C ASP A 452 -15.18 12.13 -15.58
N SER A 453 -15.71 12.98 -16.47
CA SER A 453 -16.28 12.54 -17.75
C SER A 453 -15.29 11.78 -18.63
N PHE A 454 -14.03 12.24 -18.72
CA PHE A 454 -12.97 11.59 -19.48
C PHE A 454 -12.62 10.20 -18.92
N MET A 455 -12.53 10.07 -17.60
CA MET A 455 -12.29 8.78 -16.94
C MET A 455 -13.45 7.80 -17.16
N LEU A 456 -14.69 8.28 -17.12
CA LEU A 456 -15.86 7.45 -17.43
C LEU A 456 -15.88 6.98 -18.89
N THR A 457 -15.43 7.82 -19.83
CA THR A 457 -15.29 7.40 -21.25
C THR A 457 -14.22 6.33 -21.40
N ASN A 458 -13.07 6.47 -20.70
CA ASN A 458 -12.04 5.42 -20.68
C ASN A 458 -12.57 4.11 -20.09
N LEU A 459 -13.39 4.16 -19.05
CA LEU A 459 -14.04 2.96 -18.50
C LEU A 459 -15.00 2.32 -19.52
N SER A 460 -15.81 3.13 -20.22
CA SER A 460 -16.72 2.64 -21.29
C SER A 460 -15.95 1.94 -22.40
N ILE A 461 -14.81 2.48 -22.82
CA ILE A 461 -13.92 1.86 -23.81
C ILE A 461 -13.42 0.50 -23.30
N THR A 462 -12.93 0.44 -22.08
CA THR A 462 -12.42 -0.79 -21.46
C THR A 462 -13.53 -1.84 -21.34
N ASN A 463 -14.72 -1.47 -20.88
CA ASN A 463 -15.87 -2.36 -20.80
C ASN A 463 -16.30 -2.90 -22.17
N TYR A 464 -16.32 -2.05 -23.18
CA TYR A 464 -16.63 -2.46 -24.56
C TYR A 464 -15.59 -3.44 -25.08
N MET A 465 -14.30 -3.17 -24.90
CA MET A 465 -13.21 -4.05 -25.35
C MET A 465 -13.29 -5.42 -24.69
N GLN A 466 -13.53 -5.48 -23.39
CA GLN A 466 -13.66 -6.75 -22.65
C GLN A 466 -14.90 -7.56 -23.07
N ASN A 467 -16.04 -6.94 -23.25
CA ASN A 467 -17.28 -7.62 -23.65
C ASN A 467 -17.36 -7.91 -25.15
N GLY A 468 -16.72 -7.11 -25.99
CA GLY A 468 -16.64 -7.32 -27.44
C GLY A 468 -15.82 -8.55 -27.82
N VAL A 469 -14.77 -8.86 -27.08
CA VAL A 469 -13.93 -10.06 -27.28
C VAL A 469 -14.69 -11.35 -26.94
N LEU A 470 -15.59 -11.30 -25.95
CA LEU A 470 -16.40 -12.48 -25.57
C LEU A 470 -17.45 -12.89 -26.65
N ARG A 471 -17.78 -11.99 -27.59
CA ARG A 471 -18.74 -12.28 -28.67
C ARG A 471 -18.09 -12.75 -29.96
N THR A 472 -16.76 -12.66 -30.11
CA THR A 472 -16.09 -12.91 -31.40
C THR A 472 -14.95 -13.92 -31.40
N SER A 473 -14.55 -14.51 -30.26
CA SER A 473 -13.52 -15.57 -30.24
C SER A 473 -13.62 -16.45 -28.99
N PRO A 474 -13.66 -17.79 -29.12
CA PRO A 474 -13.33 -18.67 -28.03
C PRO A 474 -11.80 -18.75 -27.94
N PHE A 475 -11.23 -18.49 -26.80
CA PHE A 475 -9.80 -18.50 -26.46
C PHE A 475 -9.02 -17.19 -26.66
N VAL A 476 -8.98 -16.38 -25.62
CA VAL A 476 -7.76 -15.95 -24.92
C VAL A 476 -8.20 -15.34 -23.58
N SER A 477 -8.11 -16.09 -22.51
CA SER A 477 -8.23 -15.58 -21.14
C SER A 477 -6.86 -15.07 -20.69
N TYR A 478 -6.63 -13.79 -20.76
CA TYR A 478 -5.60 -13.17 -19.92
C TYR A 478 -6.21 -12.91 -18.55
N SER A 479 -5.85 -13.74 -17.60
CA SER A 479 -6.15 -13.52 -16.19
C SER A 479 -5.32 -12.35 -15.68
N LEU A 480 -5.86 -11.15 -15.72
CA LEU A 480 -5.45 -10.09 -14.82
C LEU A 480 -5.94 -10.50 -13.44
N GLY A 481 -5.01 -10.91 -12.57
CA GLY A 481 -5.26 -11.30 -11.19
C GLY A 481 -5.81 -10.13 -10.39
N GLY A 482 -7.09 -10.20 -10.08
CA GLY A 482 -7.78 -9.28 -9.22
C GLY A 482 -9.24 -9.73 -9.13
N SER A 483 -9.55 -10.46 -8.05
CA SER A 483 -10.91 -10.89 -7.73
C SER A 483 -11.81 -9.69 -7.51
N LEU A 484 -12.63 -9.35 -8.51
CA LEU A 484 -13.80 -8.49 -8.32
C LEU A 484 -14.79 -8.84 -9.44
N LEU A 485 -15.89 -9.34 -9.02
CA LEU A 485 -17.24 -9.35 -9.54
C LEU A 485 -17.89 -10.73 -9.38
N LYS A 486 -18.31 -11.03 -8.15
CA LYS A 486 -19.45 -11.94 -7.98
C LYS A 486 -20.71 -11.15 -8.33
N ASN A 487 -21.13 -11.22 -9.58
CA ASN A 487 -22.47 -10.85 -9.98
C ASN A 487 -23.48 -11.83 -9.37
N ASN A 488 -24.20 -11.39 -8.35
CA ASN A 488 -25.40 -12.04 -7.86
C ASN A 488 -26.55 -11.80 -8.84
N ASN A 489 -26.59 -12.53 -9.92
CA ASN A 489 -27.81 -12.70 -10.70
C ASN A 489 -28.54 -13.95 -10.22
N SER A 490 -29.29 -13.80 -9.12
CA SER A 490 -30.34 -14.76 -8.75
C SER A 490 -31.59 -14.51 -9.60
N THR A 491 -31.65 -15.13 -10.77
CA THR A 491 -32.91 -15.30 -11.50
C THR A 491 -33.83 -16.21 -10.69
N LYS A 492 -34.78 -15.64 -9.97
CA LYS A 492 -35.89 -16.34 -9.37
C LYS A 492 -36.76 -16.91 -10.51
N ARG A 493 -36.60 -18.19 -10.84
CA ARG A 493 -37.61 -18.96 -11.55
C ARG A 493 -38.83 -19.10 -10.64
N ARG A 494 -39.92 -18.43 -11.01
CA ARG A 494 -41.25 -18.68 -10.43
C ARG A 494 -41.70 -20.07 -10.90
N GLY A 495 -41.62 -21.06 -10.02
CA GLY A 495 -42.27 -22.34 -10.17
C GLY A 495 -43.80 -22.17 -9.92
N ARG A 496 -44.63 -22.46 -10.95
CA ARG A 496 -46.08 -22.63 -10.81
C ARG A 496 -46.37 -23.87 -9.98
N TYR A 497 -46.93 -23.72 -8.81
CA TYR A 497 -47.59 -24.82 -8.09
C TYR A 497 -48.95 -25.10 -8.72
N ILE A 498 -49.06 -26.25 -9.35
CA ILE A 498 -50.37 -26.85 -9.73
C ILE A 498 -50.90 -27.59 -8.48
N LYS A 499 -51.94 -27.10 -7.86
CA LYS A 499 -52.74 -27.85 -6.88
C LYS A 499 -53.45 -28.98 -7.57
N LYS A 500 -53.15 -30.25 -7.29
CA LYS A 500 -54.07 -31.38 -7.44
C LYS A 500 -54.80 -31.62 -6.13
N ARG A 501 -56.14 -31.54 -6.23
CA ARG A 501 -57.08 -32.04 -5.22
C ARG A 501 -57.10 -33.56 -5.29
N LYS A 502 -56.92 -34.21 -4.19
CA LYS A 502 -57.80 -35.21 -3.62
C LYS A 502 -57.39 -35.41 -2.17
#